data_5dbeffb84c1e1046742c14371c995751
#
_entry.id   5dbeffb84c1e1046742c14371c995751
#
_cell.length_a   1.000
_cell.length_b   1.000
_cell.length_c   1.000
_cell.angle_alpha   90.00
_cell.angle_beta   90.00
_cell.angle_gamma   90.00
#
_symmetry.space_group_name_H-M   'P 1'
#
loop_
_entity.id
_entity.type
_entity.pdbx_description
1 polymer ?
#
loop_
_entity_poly.entity_id
_entity_poly.type
_entity_poly.pdbx_seq_one_letter_code
_entity_poly.pdbx_strand_id
1 'polypeptide(L)'
;MKLKKIKHCILSPLCLPSYIYSKYRCDSKFEEDMLRWVSATKCKYVNKYMQFVYLMTECQTYRNVVYFRLNQDCKYSFRWSWLLPKQPDIYILVNKNIGGGFYISHGNGLIIFAENIGKKFHAYQGVTIGMKNGKVPTIGNDVVCYANSIIVGNIRVGNNVVIGAGAVVTKNVPDNCIVVGNPARIIRRDGIKVNEPL
;
A
#
# COMPACT_ATOMS: atom_id res chain seq x y z
N MET A 1 12.25 21.39 -15.76
CA MET A 1 12.96 20.91 -14.54
C MET A 1 13.08 21.98 -13.45
N LYS A 2 13.46 23.21 -13.76
CA LYS A 2 13.60 24.33 -12.76
C LYS A 2 12.28 24.66 -12.03
N LEU A 3 11.15 24.80 -12.72
CA LEU A 3 9.85 25.12 -12.11
C LEU A 3 9.38 24.10 -11.06
N LYS A 4 9.58 22.80 -11.32
CA LYS A 4 9.23 21.75 -10.32
C LYS A 4 10.08 21.84 -9.07
N LYS A 5 11.37 22.16 -9.19
CA LYS A 5 12.25 22.37 -8.02
C LYS A 5 11.80 23.56 -7.18
N ILE A 6 11.40 24.66 -7.82
CA ILE A 6 10.87 25.86 -7.14
C ILE A 6 9.58 25.50 -6.39
N LYS A 7 8.63 24.80 -7.04
CA LYS A 7 7.41 24.30 -6.39
C LYS A 7 7.71 23.49 -5.12
N HIS A 8 8.67 22.54 -5.20
CA HIS A 8 9.03 21.70 -4.05
C HIS A 8 9.67 22.52 -2.92
N CYS A 9 10.51 23.52 -3.24
CA CYS A 9 11.08 24.42 -2.23
C CYS A 9 10.00 25.25 -1.51
N ILE A 10 9.03 25.80 -2.27
CA ILE A 10 7.93 26.58 -1.70
C ILE A 10 7.02 25.74 -0.80
N LEU A 11 6.74 24.48 -1.20
CA LEU A 11 5.86 23.58 -0.45
C LEU A 11 6.57 22.82 0.67
N SER A 12 7.91 22.87 0.74
CA SER A 12 8.66 22.14 1.75
C SER A 12 8.27 22.49 3.19
N PRO A 13 8.04 23.75 3.59
CA PRO A 13 7.64 24.04 4.97
C PRO A 13 6.33 23.35 5.38
N LEU A 14 5.39 23.16 4.43
CA LEU A 14 4.12 22.47 4.69
C LEU A 14 4.31 20.96 4.94
N CYS A 15 5.36 20.36 4.41
CA CYS A 15 5.65 18.94 4.58
C CYS A 15 6.44 18.65 5.87
N LEU A 16 7.09 19.66 6.47
CA LEU A 16 8.00 19.48 7.59
C LEU A 16 7.35 18.85 8.83
N PRO A 17 6.17 19.29 9.29
CA PRO A 17 5.53 18.67 10.44
C PRO A 17 5.23 17.18 10.23
N SER A 18 4.70 16.82 9.03
CA SER A 18 4.42 15.42 8.68
C SER A 18 5.68 14.58 8.62
N TYR A 19 6.78 15.13 8.08
CA TYR A 19 8.06 14.44 7.99
C TYR A 19 8.64 14.14 9.37
N ILE A 20 8.74 15.18 10.21
CA ILE A 20 9.26 15.05 11.58
C ILE A 20 8.44 14.01 12.33
N TYR A 21 7.12 14.16 12.31
CA TYR A 21 6.23 13.29 13.05
C TYR A 21 6.27 11.84 12.56
N SER A 22 6.29 11.60 11.25
CA SER A 22 6.43 10.26 10.66
C SER A 22 7.76 9.62 11.05
N LYS A 23 8.84 10.39 11.08
CA LYS A 23 10.15 9.92 11.48
C LYS A 23 10.21 9.51 12.96
N TYR A 24 9.57 10.27 13.85
CA TYR A 24 9.59 9.99 15.30
C TYR A 24 8.64 8.86 15.72
N ARG A 25 7.52 8.66 15.01
CA ARG A 25 6.45 7.74 15.42
C ARG A 25 6.35 6.47 14.59
N CYS A 26 6.68 6.53 13.31
CA CYS A 26 6.56 5.39 12.39
C CYS A 26 7.91 4.79 12.00
N ASP A 27 9.00 5.43 12.39
CA ASP A 27 10.41 5.04 12.28
C ASP A 27 10.75 4.10 11.10
N SER A 28 11.00 2.81 11.32
CA SER A 28 11.43 1.88 10.28
C SER A 28 10.40 1.70 9.16
N LYS A 29 9.12 1.64 9.47
CA LYS A 29 8.06 1.46 8.47
C LYS A 29 7.96 2.66 7.54
N PHE A 30 8.08 3.88 8.08
CA PHE A 30 8.08 5.09 7.29
C PHE A 30 9.27 5.15 6.34
N GLU A 31 10.47 4.78 6.80
CA GLU A 31 11.65 4.74 5.94
C GLU A 31 11.51 3.66 4.85
N GLU A 32 11.05 2.46 5.20
CA GLU A 32 10.80 1.37 4.24
C GLU A 32 9.77 1.78 3.16
N ASP A 33 8.68 2.43 3.56
CA ASP A 33 7.68 2.97 2.62
C ASP A 33 8.33 4.01 1.70
N MET A 34 9.00 5.00 2.27
CA MET A 34 9.62 6.09 1.50
C MET A 34 10.65 5.56 0.50
N LEU A 35 11.53 4.65 0.92
CA LEU A 35 12.54 4.05 0.04
C LEU A 35 11.89 3.34 -1.15
N ARG A 36 10.85 2.56 -0.90
CA ARG A 36 10.12 1.86 -1.96
C ARG A 36 9.46 2.83 -2.94
N TRP A 37 8.84 3.90 -2.44
CA TRP A 37 8.22 4.91 -3.28
C TRP A 37 9.25 5.71 -4.09
N VAL A 38 10.40 6.03 -3.51
CA VAL A 38 11.50 6.69 -4.22
C VAL A 38 12.01 5.81 -5.36
N SER A 39 12.19 4.51 -5.12
CA SER A 39 12.64 3.57 -6.16
C SER A 39 11.62 3.37 -7.28
N ALA A 40 10.32 3.43 -6.96
CA ALA A 40 9.24 3.26 -7.93
C ALA A 40 8.91 4.53 -8.72
N THR A 41 9.37 5.70 -8.29
CA THR A 41 9.08 6.99 -8.91
C THR A 41 10.32 7.57 -9.60
N LYS A 42 10.13 8.64 -10.37
CA LYS A 42 11.23 9.39 -11.01
C LYS A 42 11.85 10.43 -10.07
N CYS A 43 11.90 10.15 -8.76
CA CYS A 43 12.51 11.05 -7.79
C CYS A 43 14.02 11.15 -8.01
N LYS A 44 14.52 12.37 -8.18
CA LYS A 44 15.97 12.66 -8.40
C LYS A 44 16.64 13.34 -7.20
N TYR A 45 15.94 13.48 -6.09
CA TYR A 45 16.52 14.09 -4.90
C TYR A 45 17.35 13.08 -4.12
N VAL A 46 18.53 13.50 -3.64
CA VAL A 46 19.41 12.71 -2.79
C VAL A 46 19.02 12.90 -1.31
N ASN A 47 18.66 14.12 -0.93
CA ASN A 47 18.27 14.45 0.43
C ASN A 47 16.93 13.81 0.79
N LYS A 48 16.88 13.03 1.89
CA LYS A 48 15.69 12.31 2.36
C LYS A 48 14.45 13.21 2.54
N TYR A 49 14.64 14.40 3.12
CA TYR A 49 13.54 15.34 3.30
C TYR A 49 12.97 15.81 1.95
N MET A 50 13.83 16.14 0.99
CA MET A 50 13.38 16.54 -0.35
C MET A 50 12.77 15.38 -1.15
N GLN A 51 13.16 14.13 -0.90
CA GLN A 51 12.47 12.94 -1.40
C GLN A 51 11.04 12.87 -0.85
N PHE A 52 10.88 13.07 0.44
CA PHE A 52 9.56 13.13 1.08
C PHE A 52 8.70 14.26 0.52
N VAL A 53 9.25 15.47 0.40
CA VAL A 53 8.55 16.62 -0.21
C VAL A 53 8.10 16.28 -1.63
N TYR A 54 8.97 15.70 -2.44
CA TYR A 54 8.63 15.25 -3.79
C TYR A 54 7.45 14.25 -3.79
N LEU A 55 7.51 13.22 -2.95
CA LEU A 55 6.45 12.22 -2.87
C LEU A 55 5.13 12.83 -2.36
N MET A 56 5.17 13.67 -1.36
CA MET A 56 4.00 14.37 -0.82
C MET A 56 3.35 15.34 -1.82
N THR A 57 4.11 15.92 -2.73
CA THR A 57 3.61 16.91 -3.69
C THR A 57 3.18 16.29 -5.02
N GLU A 58 3.87 15.25 -5.49
CA GLU A 58 3.62 14.65 -6.80
C GLU A 58 2.78 13.34 -6.74
N CYS A 59 2.73 12.65 -5.58
CA CYS A 59 2.07 11.34 -5.45
C CYS A 59 0.90 11.38 -4.47
N GLN A 60 -0.34 11.47 -4.97
CA GLN A 60 -1.53 11.48 -4.11
C GLN A 60 -1.68 10.18 -3.32
N THR A 61 -1.41 9.04 -3.95
CA THR A 61 -1.46 7.71 -3.32
C THR A 61 -0.43 7.55 -2.19
N TYR A 62 0.74 8.20 -2.30
CA TYR A 62 1.71 8.25 -1.19
C TYR A 62 1.14 9.00 0.02
N ARG A 63 0.40 10.09 -0.20
CA ARG A 63 -0.29 10.81 0.88
C ARG A 63 -1.28 9.92 1.63
N ASN A 64 -2.00 9.03 0.92
CA ASN A 64 -2.87 8.05 1.58
C ASN A 64 -2.10 7.15 2.53
N VAL A 65 -0.92 6.66 2.11
CA VAL A 65 -0.05 5.83 2.96
C VAL A 65 0.45 6.61 4.18
N VAL A 66 0.99 7.82 3.97
CA VAL A 66 1.50 8.67 5.07
C VAL A 66 0.38 8.99 6.07
N TYR A 67 -0.78 9.44 5.60
CA TYR A 67 -1.90 9.78 6.48
C TYR A 67 -2.49 8.57 7.19
N PHE A 68 -2.50 7.40 6.54
CA PHE A 68 -2.86 6.14 7.19
C PHE A 68 -1.90 5.83 8.35
N ARG A 69 -0.57 5.90 8.13
CA ARG A 69 0.44 5.69 9.18
C ARG A 69 0.24 6.66 10.36
N LEU A 70 0.08 7.93 10.04
CA LEU A 70 -0.11 8.98 11.05
C LEU A 70 -1.40 8.77 11.88
N ASN A 71 -2.48 8.27 11.26
CA ASN A 71 -3.74 8.01 11.95
C ASN A 71 -3.73 6.73 12.79
N GLN A 72 -3.04 5.67 12.35
CA GLN A 72 -2.93 4.43 13.11
C GLN A 72 -2.13 4.60 14.41
N ASP A 73 -1.01 5.28 14.32
CA ASP A 73 -0.08 5.44 15.44
C ASP A 73 -0.45 6.63 16.34
N CYS A 74 -1.36 7.50 15.87
CA CYS A 74 -1.70 8.75 16.52
C CYS A 74 -3.14 9.15 16.28
N LYS A 75 -3.88 9.26 17.36
CA LYS A 75 -5.27 9.76 17.41
C LYS A 75 -5.45 11.22 16.96
N TYR A 76 -4.44 11.83 16.35
CA TYR A 76 -4.51 13.18 15.82
C TYR A 76 -4.79 13.15 14.33
N SER A 77 -6.05 13.46 13.96
CA SER A 77 -6.38 13.82 12.58
C SER A 77 -5.48 14.99 12.17
N PHE A 78 -4.59 14.72 11.22
CA PHE A 78 -3.62 15.73 10.77
C PHE A 78 -4.37 16.87 10.10
N ARG A 79 -4.51 17.99 10.78
CA ARG A 79 -5.29 19.19 10.36
C ARG A 79 -4.81 19.82 9.04
N TRP A 80 -3.63 19.44 8.53
CA TRP A 80 -3.03 19.98 7.32
C TRP A 80 -3.32 19.15 6.06
N SER A 81 -4.06 18.06 6.18
CA SER A 81 -4.42 17.18 5.04
C SER A 81 -5.25 17.90 3.96
N TRP A 82 -5.90 19.01 4.28
CA TRP A 82 -6.62 19.83 3.33
C TRP A 82 -5.69 20.59 2.36
N LEU A 83 -4.46 20.94 2.77
CA LEU A 83 -3.47 21.59 1.89
C LEU A 83 -2.83 20.63 0.89
N LEU A 84 -2.71 19.36 1.27
CA LEU A 84 -2.17 18.29 0.44
C LEU A 84 -3.19 17.14 0.43
N PRO A 85 -4.32 17.25 -0.28
CA PRO A 85 -5.38 16.25 -0.24
C PRO A 85 -4.90 14.91 -0.75
N LYS A 86 -5.27 13.84 -0.03
CA LYS A 86 -5.08 12.46 -0.46
C LYS A 86 -6.05 12.11 -1.58
N GLN A 87 -5.83 10.98 -2.24
CA GLN A 87 -6.78 10.46 -3.21
C GLN A 87 -8.07 10.01 -2.48
N PRO A 88 -9.27 10.48 -2.89
CA PRO A 88 -10.50 10.30 -2.09
C PRO A 88 -11.07 8.88 -2.13
N ASP A 89 -10.85 8.14 -3.22
CA ASP A 89 -11.38 6.80 -3.49
C ASP A 89 -10.49 5.66 -3.00
N ILE A 90 -9.62 5.93 -2.01
CA ILE A 90 -8.78 4.94 -1.34
C ILE A 90 -9.21 4.82 0.12
N TYR A 91 -9.66 3.61 0.49
CA TYR A 91 -10.07 3.26 1.84
C TYR A 91 -9.14 2.19 2.42
N ILE A 92 -8.47 2.50 3.53
CA ILE A 92 -7.55 1.58 4.21
C ILE A 92 -7.97 1.49 5.67
N LEU A 93 -8.38 0.30 6.08
CA LEU A 93 -8.68 -0.06 7.46
C LEU A 93 -8.03 -1.41 7.76
N VAL A 94 -7.08 -1.43 8.70
CA VAL A 94 -6.39 -2.66 9.10
C VAL A 94 -6.42 -2.75 10.62
N ASN A 95 -6.94 -3.86 11.15
CA ASN A 95 -7.21 -4.00 12.57
C ASN A 95 -5.93 -3.98 13.41
N LYS A 96 -4.89 -4.71 12.97
CA LYS A 96 -3.63 -4.82 13.73
C LYS A 96 -2.53 -3.96 13.13
N ASN A 97 -2.02 -4.32 11.96
CA ASN A 97 -0.83 -3.69 11.40
C ASN A 97 -0.71 -3.84 9.88
N ILE A 98 -0.02 -2.86 9.26
CA ILE A 98 0.61 -3.00 7.93
C ILE A 98 2.13 -2.88 8.11
N GLY A 99 2.89 -3.86 7.61
CA GLY A 99 4.34 -3.82 7.56
C GLY A 99 4.90 -2.67 6.73
N GLY A 100 6.19 -2.43 6.82
CA GLY A 100 6.87 -1.41 6.01
C GLY A 100 6.98 -1.80 4.54
N GLY A 101 7.26 -0.80 3.68
CA GLY A 101 7.31 -0.99 2.24
C GLY A 101 5.94 -1.07 1.56
N PHE A 102 4.92 -0.47 2.13
CA PHE A 102 3.57 -0.42 1.55
C PHE A 102 3.55 0.50 0.32
N TYR A 103 3.13 -0.06 -0.82
CA TYR A 103 3.09 0.66 -2.09
C TYR A 103 1.75 0.51 -2.80
N ILE A 104 1.22 1.61 -3.34
CA ILE A 104 -0.03 1.67 -4.08
C ILE A 104 0.25 2.23 -5.48
N SER A 105 0.02 1.42 -6.51
CA SER A 105 0.08 1.85 -7.91
C SER A 105 -1.30 2.31 -8.37
N HIS A 106 -1.38 3.56 -8.85
CA HIS A 106 -2.60 4.22 -9.35
C HIS A 106 -3.68 4.43 -8.28
N GLY A 107 -4.11 3.42 -7.57
CA GLY A 107 -4.93 3.46 -6.36
C GLY A 107 -6.43 3.73 -6.52
N ASN A 108 -6.92 4.09 -7.71
CA ASN A 108 -8.33 4.39 -7.94
C ASN A 108 -9.23 3.22 -7.52
N GLY A 109 -10.24 3.48 -6.70
CA GLY A 109 -11.18 2.47 -6.23
C GLY A 109 -10.59 1.40 -5.31
N LEU A 110 -9.49 1.70 -4.60
CA LEU A 110 -8.83 0.76 -3.70
C LEU A 110 -9.56 0.68 -2.36
N ILE A 111 -9.94 -0.54 -1.96
CA ILE A 111 -10.55 -0.82 -0.66
C ILE A 111 -9.74 -1.90 0.05
N ILE A 112 -9.25 -1.61 1.24
CA ILE A 112 -8.49 -2.55 2.06
C ILE A 112 -9.12 -2.63 3.45
N PHE A 113 -9.77 -3.75 3.75
CA PHE A 113 -10.18 -4.17 5.09
C PHE A 113 -9.50 -5.49 5.41
N ALA A 114 -8.50 -5.48 6.29
CA ALA A 114 -7.71 -6.65 6.63
C ALA A 114 -7.46 -6.75 8.15
N GLU A 115 -7.22 -7.96 8.64
CA GLU A 115 -6.78 -8.16 10.02
C GLU A 115 -5.33 -7.71 10.20
N ASN A 116 -4.47 -8.12 9.27
CA ASN A 116 -3.06 -7.78 9.26
C ASN A 116 -2.50 -7.87 7.84
N ILE A 117 -1.55 -7.01 7.51
CA ILE A 117 -0.81 -7.05 6.25
C ILE A 117 0.70 -7.04 6.57
N GLY A 118 1.43 -7.95 5.95
CA GLY A 118 2.88 -8.07 6.10
C GLY A 118 3.66 -6.95 5.42
N LYS A 119 4.98 -7.13 5.36
CA LYS A 119 5.90 -6.18 4.72
C LYS A 119 5.81 -6.22 3.20
N LYS A 120 6.17 -5.10 2.56
CA LYS A 120 6.28 -4.94 1.10
C LYS A 120 5.00 -5.29 0.33
N PHE A 121 3.85 -5.06 0.94
CA PHE A 121 2.58 -5.21 0.27
C PHE A 121 2.44 -4.21 -0.88
N HIS A 122 1.91 -4.68 -2.02
CA HIS A 122 1.69 -3.86 -3.20
C HIS A 122 0.29 -4.07 -3.76
N ALA A 123 -0.48 -2.99 -3.89
CA ALA A 123 -1.81 -3.02 -4.49
C ALA A 123 -1.89 -2.10 -5.71
N TYR A 124 -2.57 -2.57 -6.74
CA TYR A 124 -2.95 -1.78 -7.91
C TYR A 124 -4.37 -1.22 -7.75
N GLN A 125 -4.83 -0.46 -8.75
CA GLN A 125 -6.18 0.11 -8.78
C GLN A 125 -7.28 -0.96 -8.70
N GLY A 126 -8.42 -0.60 -8.09
CA GLY A 126 -9.60 -1.46 -7.99
C GLY A 126 -9.43 -2.72 -7.13
N VAL A 127 -8.29 -2.87 -6.44
CA VAL A 127 -8.10 -3.99 -5.52
C VAL A 127 -9.08 -3.87 -4.36
N THR A 128 -9.79 -4.95 -4.07
CA THR A 128 -10.68 -5.06 -2.93
C THR A 128 -10.22 -6.17 -1.99
N ILE A 129 -9.77 -5.79 -0.81
CA ILE A 129 -9.55 -6.72 0.31
C ILE A 129 -10.66 -6.45 1.30
N GLY A 130 -11.50 -7.45 1.61
CA GLY A 130 -12.75 -7.16 2.29
C GLY A 130 -13.26 -8.23 3.23
N MET A 131 -14.32 -7.83 3.92
CA MET A 131 -15.02 -8.65 4.90
C MET A 131 -16.00 -9.62 4.23
N LYS A 132 -16.10 -10.83 4.79
CA LYS A 132 -17.18 -11.76 4.55
C LYS A 132 -17.60 -12.40 5.89
N ASN A 133 -18.88 -12.35 6.20
CA ASN A 133 -19.44 -12.86 7.47
C ASN A 133 -18.74 -12.28 8.72
N GLY A 134 -18.50 -10.97 8.74
CA GLY A 134 -17.86 -10.27 9.85
C GLY A 134 -16.36 -10.50 10.02
N LYS A 135 -15.71 -11.27 9.14
CA LYS A 135 -14.30 -11.59 9.21
C LYS A 135 -13.53 -11.08 8.00
N VAL A 136 -12.31 -10.61 8.23
CA VAL A 136 -11.41 -10.03 7.23
C VAL A 136 -10.16 -10.90 7.02
N PRO A 137 -9.51 -10.81 5.84
CA PRO A 137 -8.33 -11.63 5.56
C PRO A 137 -7.08 -11.15 6.28
N THR A 138 -6.12 -12.07 6.41
CA THR A 138 -4.73 -11.80 6.80
C THR A 138 -3.83 -11.99 5.59
N ILE A 139 -2.97 -11.00 5.32
CA ILE A 139 -2.07 -10.97 4.17
C ILE A 139 -0.62 -11.09 4.66
N GLY A 140 0.15 -11.96 4.03
CA GLY A 140 1.57 -12.17 4.33
C GLY A 140 2.50 -11.08 3.78
N ASN A 141 3.80 -11.37 3.79
CA ASN A 141 4.84 -10.49 3.27
C ASN A 141 5.00 -10.64 1.76
N ASP A 142 5.52 -9.61 1.09
CA ASP A 142 5.84 -9.61 -0.34
C ASP A 142 4.64 -10.02 -1.23
N VAL A 143 3.42 -9.61 -0.84
CA VAL A 143 2.20 -9.90 -1.60
C VAL A 143 1.91 -8.77 -2.58
N VAL A 144 1.64 -9.15 -3.83
CA VAL A 144 1.25 -8.23 -4.92
C VAL A 144 -0.17 -8.53 -5.37
N CYS A 145 -1.07 -7.55 -5.30
CA CYS A 145 -2.43 -7.63 -5.78
C CYS A 145 -2.57 -6.77 -7.04
N TYR A 146 -2.72 -7.40 -8.20
CA TYR A 146 -2.93 -6.69 -9.46
C TYR A 146 -4.36 -6.15 -9.60
N ALA A 147 -4.55 -5.30 -10.60
CA ALA A 147 -5.76 -4.51 -10.81
C ALA A 147 -7.06 -5.34 -10.71
N ASN A 148 -8.04 -4.79 -10.01
CA ASN A 148 -9.38 -5.36 -9.84
C ASN A 148 -9.41 -6.76 -9.21
N SER A 149 -8.36 -7.18 -8.52
CA SER A 149 -8.38 -8.42 -7.76
C SER A 149 -9.17 -8.26 -6.47
N ILE A 150 -9.85 -9.34 -6.05
CA ILE A 150 -10.73 -9.38 -4.88
C ILE A 150 -10.25 -10.48 -3.93
N ILE A 151 -10.07 -10.12 -2.66
CA ILE A 151 -9.69 -11.05 -1.58
C ILE A 151 -10.69 -10.86 -0.43
N VAL A 152 -11.53 -11.85 -0.15
CA VAL A 152 -12.60 -11.67 0.85
C VAL A 152 -12.75 -12.85 1.80
N GLY A 153 -13.06 -12.54 3.07
CA GLY A 153 -13.41 -13.51 4.09
C GLY A 153 -12.29 -13.84 5.07
N ASN A 154 -12.55 -14.82 5.93
CA ASN A 154 -11.60 -15.29 6.93
C ASN A 154 -10.54 -16.21 6.30
N ILE A 155 -9.70 -15.64 5.46
CA ILE A 155 -8.67 -16.38 4.73
C ILE A 155 -7.28 -15.82 5.01
N ARG A 156 -6.28 -16.68 4.81
CA ARG A 156 -4.88 -16.30 4.85
C ARG A 156 -4.29 -16.35 3.45
N VAL A 157 -3.68 -15.25 3.03
CA VAL A 157 -2.78 -15.19 1.88
C VAL A 157 -1.36 -15.28 2.42
N GLY A 158 -0.60 -16.25 1.95
CA GLY A 158 0.77 -16.51 2.37
C GLY A 158 1.77 -15.43 1.94
N ASN A 159 3.05 -15.73 2.11
CA ASN A 159 4.14 -14.85 1.71
C ASN A 159 4.51 -15.06 0.24
N ASN A 160 5.10 -14.02 -0.38
CA ASN A 160 5.56 -14.08 -1.78
C ASN A 160 4.46 -14.57 -2.73
N VAL A 161 3.26 -13.97 -2.60
CA VAL A 161 2.09 -14.34 -3.39
C VAL A 161 1.76 -13.24 -4.38
N VAL A 162 1.44 -13.63 -5.60
CA VAL A 162 0.94 -12.74 -6.65
C VAL A 162 -0.52 -13.08 -6.94
N ILE A 163 -1.40 -12.12 -6.74
CA ILE A 163 -2.81 -12.21 -7.11
C ILE A 163 -2.99 -11.48 -8.44
N GLY A 164 -3.29 -12.23 -9.49
CA GLY A 164 -3.46 -11.70 -10.84
C GLY A 164 -4.65 -10.78 -10.99
N ALA A 165 -4.66 -9.97 -12.04
CA ALA A 165 -5.73 -9.03 -12.30
C ALA A 165 -7.09 -9.73 -12.43
N GLY A 166 -8.14 -9.16 -11.80
CA GLY A 166 -9.49 -9.71 -11.81
C GLY A 166 -9.67 -11.03 -11.07
N ALA A 167 -8.67 -11.54 -10.37
CA ALA A 167 -8.79 -12.79 -9.60
C ALA A 167 -9.69 -12.60 -8.38
N VAL A 168 -10.54 -13.61 -8.09
CA VAL A 168 -11.45 -13.62 -6.93
C VAL A 168 -11.06 -14.73 -5.96
N VAL A 169 -10.39 -14.33 -4.88
CA VAL A 169 -9.81 -15.23 -3.86
C VAL A 169 -10.73 -15.29 -2.64
N THR A 170 -11.27 -16.49 -2.40
CA THR A 170 -12.21 -16.75 -1.28
C THR A 170 -11.74 -17.88 -0.37
N LYS A 171 -10.55 -18.45 -0.63
CA LYS A 171 -9.91 -19.52 0.14
C LYS A 171 -8.45 -19.18 0.43
N ASN A 172 -7.83 -19.91 1.35
CA ASN A 172 -6.44 -19.69 1.72
C ASN A 172 -5.51 -19.89 0.52
N VAL A 173 -4.48 -19.06 0.43
CA VAL A 173 -3.42 -19.13 -0.58
C VAL A 173 -2.11 -19.50 0.11
N PRO A 174 -1.44 -20.59 -0.28
CA PRO A 174 -0.11 -20.94 0.23
C PRO A 174 0.95 -19.90 -0.13
N ASP A 175 2.12 -20.02 0.49
CA ASP A 175 3.30 -19.21 0.15
C ASP A 175 3.77 -19.50 -1.28
N ASN A 176 4.51 -18.56 -1.88
CA ASN A 176 5.17 -18.67 -3.18
C ASN A 176 4.24 -19.02 -4.36
N CYS A 177 3.00 -18.53 -4.32
CA CYS A 177 2.00 -18.83 -5.34
C CYS A 177 1.69 -17.66 -6.26
N ILE A 178 1.36 -17.99 -7.52
CA ILE A 178 0.69 -17.07 -8.44
C ILE A 178 -0.73 -17.57 -8.65
N VAL A 179 -1.71 -16.71 -8.34
CA VAL A 179 -3.14 -17.04 -8.36
C VAL A 179 -3.85 -16.17 -9.38
N VAL A 180 -4.72 -16.75 -10.19
CA VAL A 180 -5.49 -16.03 -11.21
C VAL A 180 -6.91 -16.57 -11.33
N GLY A 181 -7.79 -15.80 -11.94
CA GLY A 181 -9.14 -16.22 -12.37
C GLY A 181 -10.25 -16.03 -11.35
N ASN A 182 -11.47 -16.29 -11.81
CA ASN A 182 -12.70 -16.30 -11.02
C ASN A 182 -13.53 -17.53 -11.40
N PRO A 183 -13.63 -18.57 -10.54
CA PRO A 183 -12.97 -18.68 -9.23
C PRO A 183 -11.43 -18.79 -9.34
N ALA A 184 -10.72 -18.35 -8.30
CA ALA A 184 -9.28 -18.30 -8.30
C ALA A 184 -8.62 -19.69 -8.33
N ARG A 185 -7.51 -19.79 -9.07
CA ARG A 185 -6.70 -21.02 -9.22
C ARG A 185 -5.22 -20.67 -9.07
N ILE A 186 -4.44 -21.61 -8.56
CA ILE A 186 -2.97 -21.50 -8.51
C ILE A 186 -2.43 -21.94 -9.88
N ILE A 187 -1.71 -21.03 -10.56
CA ILE A 187 -1.07 -21.33 -11.86
C ILE A 187 0.45 -21.52 -11.73
N ARG A 188 1.02 -21.13 -10.59
CA ARG A 188 2.44 -21.35 -10.25
C ARG A 188 2.58 -21.53 -8.76
N ARG A 189 3.40 -22.50 -8.34
CA ARG A 189 3.80 -22.72 -6.94
C ARG A 189 5.30 -22.99 -6.89
N ASP A 190 6.02 -22.31 -6.01
CA ASP A 190 7.49 -22.44 -5.85
C ASP A 190 8.25 -22.35 -7.18
N GLY A 191 7.80 -21.45 -8.07
CA GLY A 191 8.37 -21.26 -9.40
C GLY A 191 7.91 -22.26 -10.46
N ILE A 192 7.27 -23.38 -10.08
CA ILE A 192 6.80 -24.44 -10.99
C ILE A 192 5.39 -24.12 -11.49
N LYS A 193 5.16 -24.31 -12.80
CA LYS A 193 3.84 -24.17 -13.41
C LYS A 193 2.91 -25.31 -12.96
N VAL A 194 1.76 -24.96 -12.43
CA VAL A 194 0.71 -25.88 -11.97
C VAL A 194 -0.66 -25.42 -12.45
N ASN A 195 -1.71 -26.18 -12.19
CA ASN A 195 -3.09 -25.76 -12.43
C ASN A 195 -3.99 -26.36 -11.34
N GLU A 196 -3.89 -25.79 -10.15
CA GLU A 196 -4.58 -26.30 -8.96
C GLU A 196 -5.76 -25.40 -8.59
N PRO A 197 -6.93 -25.95 -8.23
CA PRO A 197 -8.00 -25.16 -7.64
C PRO A 197 -7.57 -24.65 -6.24
N LEU A 198 -8.06 -23.46 -5.85
CA LEU A 198 -8.02 -23.01 -4.48
C LEU A 198 -9.10 -23.67 -3.63
#